data_35944d0f980db33eda0a5f60b737e241
#
_entry.id   35944d0f980db33eda0a5f60b737e241
#
_cell.length_a   1.000
_cell.length_b   1.000
_cell.length_c   1.000
_cell.angle_alpha   90.00
_cell.angle_beta   90.00
_cell.angle_gamma   90.00
#
_symmetry.space_group_name_H-M   'P 1'
#
loop_
_entity.id
_entity.type
_entity.pdbx_description
1 polymer ?
#
loop_
_entity_poly.entity_id
_entity_poly.type
_entity_poly.pdbx_seq_one_letter_code
_entity_poly.pdbx_strand_id
1 'polypeptide(L)'
;MDKTLFINIASYRDRELWDTLESLLTTAIAPDKLHIAICWQDDHDLTALRQKGWTPVTVSSLAGFPVYRLDGSAALIELIALPYQHAQGVGFARALCDQLYRDEQWFLQIDAHSLFAREWDAYLINTLTSLYQQSAKPLISGYPPSYHVTEAGEVLYGQDVGRVTFNRFTPEGLPTLTCQKLSASQPVRGSFVAAGFIFTQGRFVREVGNDPTIFFEGEEITLSLRAYSWGYDVFHLPEQPLWHHYTRPTSPKVWEDHSLCAQERGDISVCWLQREAWSQRRVKALLGLVSLSPADNEAKSLGPIRSRRQFEYQCGLNFQLASCYAECLAPGFTSHFLPPRDEVEWVNRHRHYYSKPLSLMALLGMPPTLALPDKLILHLYAQNNTRLAYREFTRAQLRAKHVEVSGWSTPNCPPAFLRLASWWEPSGWGCVIQQPWGDDEGPYCLL
;
A
#
# COMPACT_ATOMS: atom_id res chain seq x y z
N MET A 1 -28.63 -17.16 -14.93
CA MET A 1 -27.34 -17.63 -15.50
C MET A 1 -26.32 -17.56 -14.38
N ASP A 2 -25.50 -18.58 -14.23
CA ASP A 2 -24.48 -18.60 -13.20
C ASP A 2 -23.39 -17.56 -13.53
N LYS A 3 -23.14 -16.63 -12.60
CA LYS A 3 -22.03 -15.70 -12.69
C LYS A 3 -20.74 -16.45 -12.38
N THR A 4 -19.66 -16.12 -13.08
CA THR A 4 -18.40 -16.85 -12.94
C THR A 4 -17.25 -15.99 -12.48
N LEU A 5 -17.36 -14.65 -12.58
CA LEU A 5 -16.34 -13.71 -12.15
C LEU A 5 -16.94 -12.70 -11.16
N PHE A 6 -16.47 -12.74 -9.93
CA PHE A 6 -16.79 -11.78 -8.89
C PHE A 6 -15.80 -10.61 -8.91
N ILE A 7 -16.31 -9.38 -8.92
CA ILE A 7 -15.51 -8.15 -9.01
C ILE A 7 -15.81 -7.28 -7.80
N ASN A 8 -14.76 -6.92 -7.04
CA ASN A 8 -14.84 -6.09 -5.84
C ASN A 8 -14.29 -4.69 -6.14
N ILE A 9 -15.12 -3.66 -5.94
CA ILE A 9 -14.79 -2.26 -6.18
C ILE A 9 -15.15 -1.43 -4.94
N ALA A 10 -14.14 -0.85 -4.28
CA ALA A 10 -14.34 0.17 -3.26
C ALA A 10 -14.26 1.56 -3.92
N SER A 11 -15.28 2.39 -3.71
CA SER A 11 -15.36 3.75 -4.27
C SER A 11 -15.63 4.75 -3.17
N TYR A 12 -14.76 5.76 -3.00
CA TYR A 12 -14.93 6.83 -2.04
C TYR A 12 -15.05 8.17 -2.76
N ARG A 13 -16.29 8.68 -2.88
CA ARG A 13 -16.62 9.95 -3.54
C ARG A 13 -15.92 10.13 -4.89
N ASP A 14 -15.84 9.01 -5.63
CA ASP A 14 -15.06 8.90 -6.85
C ASP A 14 -15.94 9.05 -8.08
N ARG A 15 -15.73 10.13 -8.82
CA ARG A 15 -16.51 10.43 -10.03
C ARG A 15 -16.19 9.49 -11.19
N GLU A 16 -15.00 8.87 -11.19
CA GLU A 16 -14.53 7.96 -12.24
C GLU A 16 -15.12 6.54 -12.10
N LEU A 17 -15.82 6.23 -11.01
CA LEU A 17 -16.47 4.94 -10.80
C LEU A 17 -17.34 4.52 -12.00
N TRP A 18 -18.08 5.46 -12.57
CA TRP A 18 -19.01 5.16 -13.65
C TRP A 18 -18.31 4.92 -14.98
N ASP A 19 -17.23 5.62 -15.24
CA ASP A 19 -16.37 5.41 -16.42
C ASP A 19 -15.65 4.06 -16.31
N THR A 20 -15.19 3.70 -15.10
CA THR A 20 -14.64 2.38 -14.79
C THR A 20 -15.65 1.27 -15.06
N LEU A 21 -16.88 1.44 -14.57
CA LEU A 21 -17.96 0.45 -14.76
C LEU A 21 -18.33 0.30 -16.24
N GLU A 22 -18.47 1.40 -16.98
CA GLU A 22 -18.74 1.40 -18.41
C GLU A 22 -17.62 0.72 -19.19
N SER A 23 -16.37 1.09 -18.94
CA SER A 23 -15.19 0.49 -19.57
C SER A 23 -15.15 -1.02 -19.31
N LEU A 24 -15.31 -1.44 -18.06
CA LEU A 24 -15.31 -2.84 -17.65
C LEU A 24 -16.37 -3.66 -18.38
N LEU A 25 -17.59 -3.14 -18.50
CA LEU A 25 -18.73 -3.84 -19.12
C LEU A 25 -18.64 -3.90 -20.65
N THR A 26 -18.24 -2.78 -21.28
CA THR A 26 -18.22 -2.67 -22.74
C THR A 26 -17.05 -3.38 -23.40
N THR A 27 -15.97 -3.62 -22.66
CA THR A 27 -14.75 -4.26 -23.16
C THR A 27 -14.64 -5.75 -22.81
N ALA A 28 -15.50 -6.27 -21.92
CA ALA A 28 -15.56 -7.69 -21.59
C ALA A 28 -16.16 -8.52 -22.75
N ILE A 29 -15.63 -9.74 -22.95
CA ILE A 29 -16.23 -10.72 -23.88
C ILE A 29 -17.54 -11.27 -23.32
N ALA A 30 -17.61 -11.52 -22.02
CA ALA A 30 -18.75 -12.17 -21.38
C ALA A 30 -19.34 -11.33 -20.22
N PRO A 31 -19.90 -10.13 -20.50
CA PRO A 31 -20.44 -9.27 -19.45
C PRO A 31 -21.60 -9.94 -18.68
N ASP A 32 -22.32 -10.89 -19.29
CA ASP A 32 -23.35 -11.69 -18.64
C ASP A 32 -22.81 -12.65 -17.56
N LYS A 33 -21.50 -12.89 -17.52
CA LYS A 33 -20.80 -13.72 -16.51
C LYS A 33 -20.30 -12.94 -15.31
N LEU A 34 -20.38 -11.61 -15.35
CA LEU A 34 -19.85 -10.74 -14.30
C LEU A 34 -20.83 -10.57 -13.14
N HIS A 35 -20.33 -10.64 -11.92
CA HIS A 35 -20.97 -10.20 -10.69
C HIS A 35 -20.11 -9.08 -10.07
N ILE A 36 -20.60 -7.86 -10.08
CA ILE A 36 -19.86 -6.67 -9.66
C ILE A 36 -20.44 -6.18 -8.34
N ALA A 37 -19.66 -6.22 -7.29
CA ALA A 37 -19.97 -5.69 -5.98
C ALA A 37 -19.26 -4.35 -5.78
N ILE A 38 -20.01 -3.30 -5.52
CA ILE A 38 -19.50 -1.94 -5.36
C ILE A 38 -19.85 -1.42 -3.97
N CYS A 39 -18.87 -1.03 -3.16
CA CYS A 39 -19.11 -0.23 -1.97
C CYS A 39 -19.00 1.25 -2.37
N TRP A 40 -20.16 1.88 -2.57
CA TRP A 40 -20.29 3.26 -3.00
C TRP A 40 -20.40 4.19 -1.79
N GLN A 41 -19.31 4.81 -1.42
CA GLN A 41 -19.19 5.71 -0.28
C GLN A 41 -19.36 7.16 -0.75
N ASP A 42 -20.62 7.63 -0.83
CA ASP A 42 -20.96 8.95 -1.38
C ASP A 42 -22.25 9.52 -0.74
N ASP A 43 -22.78 10.60 -1.26
CA ASP A 43 -24.05 11.22 -0.87
C ASP A 43 -25.31 10.51 -1.43
N HIS A 44 -25.14 9.52 -2.31
CA HIS A 44 -26.16 8.62 -2.85
C HIS A 44 -27.29 9.31 -3.65
N ASP A 45 -26.93 10.11 -4.65
CA ASP A 45 -27.90 10.64 -5.59
C ASP A 45 -28.37 9.54 -6.58
N LEU A 46 -29.46 8.84 -6.21
CA LEU A 46 -30.08 7.83 -7.07
C LEU A 46 -30.66 8.42 -8.35
N THR A 47 -30.92 9.74 -8.42
CA THR A 47 -31.40 10.39 -9.64
C THR A 47 -30.29 10.45 -10.68
N ALA A 48 -29.07 10.74 -10.25
CA ALA A 48 -27.88 10.70 -11.11
C ALA A 48 -27.64 9.30 -11.72
N LEU A 49 -27.89 8.23 -10.96
CA LEU A 49 -27.83 6.85 -11.49
C LEU A 49 -28.82 6.61 -12.60
N ARG A 50 -30.06 7.07 -12.43
CA ARG A 50 -31.12 6.92 -13.45
C ARG A 50 -30.79 7.71 -14.73
N GLN A 51 -30.21 8.90 -14.58
CA GLN A 51 -29.76 9.70 -15.74
C GLN A 51 -28.65 9.01 -16.55
N LYS A 52 -27.86 8.17 -15.90
CA LYS A 52 -26.83 7.32 -16.53
C LYS A 52 -27.41 6.00 -17.10
N GLY A 53 -28.72 5.80 -17.08
CA GLY A 53 -29.39 4.62 -17.62
C GLY A 53 -29.52 3.44 -16.64
N TRP A 54 -29.12 3.59 -15.38
CA TRP A 54 -29.25 2.55 -14.37
C TRP A 54 -30.62 2.62 -13.66
N THR A 55 -31.20 1.47 -13.40
CA THR A 55 -32.42 1.38 -12.57
C THR A 55 -32.05 0.74 -11.23
N PRO A 56 -31.84 1.54 -10.15
CA PRO A 56 -31.54 0.98 -8.84
C PRO A 56 -32.82 0.37 -8.22
N VAL A 57 -32.71 -0.90 -7.83
CA VAL A 57 -33.76 -1.67 -7.15
C VAL A 57 -33.19 -2.15 -5.82
N THR A 58 -33.84 -1.77 -4.71
CA THR A 58 -33.42 -2.25 -3.37
C THR A 58 -33.64 -3.75 -3.25
N VAL A 59 -32.61 -4.53 -2.97
CA VAL A 59 -32.70 -5.99 -2.89
C VAL A 59 -32.43 -6.53 -1.47
N SER A 60 -31.64 -5.81 -0.66
CA SER A 60 -31.30 -6.21 0.71
C SER A 60 -30.69 -5.03 1.49
N SER A 61 -30.20 -5.31 2.69
CA SER A 61 -29.32 -4.42 3.44
C SER A 61 -28.12 -5.20 3.98
N LEU A 62 -26.97 -4.54 4.08
CA LEU A 62 -25.74 -5.12 4.57
C LEU A 62 -25.10 -4.15 5.59
N ALA A 63 -24.82 -4.63 6.80
CA ALA A 63 -24.34 -3.81 7.91
C ALA A 63 -25.20 -2.55 8.18
N GLY A 64 -26.51 -2.60 7.88
CA GLY A 64 -27.42 -1.48 8.02
C GLY A 64 -27.51 -0.55 6.81
N PHE A 65 -26.69 -0.77 5.77
CA PHE A 65 -26.71 0.02 4.55
C PHE A 65 -27.53 -0.67 3.44
N PRO A 66 -28.32 0.08 2.64
CA PRO A 66 -29.10 -0.50 1.57
C PRO A 66 -28.18 -1.06 0.47
N VAL A 67 -28.59 -2.21 -0.08
CA VAL A 67 -27.95 -2.80 -1.27
C VAL A 67 -28.92 -2.66 -2.43
N TYR A 68 -28.49 -2.00 -3.49
CA TYR A 68 -29.23 -1.84 -4.72
C TYR A 68 -28.67 -2.78 -5.80
N ARG A 69 -29.55 -3.51 -6.47
CA ARG A 69 -29.22 -4.08 -7.78
C ARG A 69 -29.40 -2.99 -8.83
N LEU A 70 -28.41 -2.83 -9.69
CA LEU A 70 -28.50 -1.91 -10.82
C LEU A 70 -28.94 -2.69 -12.07
N ASP A 71 -30.19 -2.50 -12.46
CA ASP A 71 -30.72 -3.06 -13.71
C ASP A 71 -30.35 -2.14 -14.90
N GLY A 72 -30.09 -2.71 -16.06
CA GLY A 72 -29.65 -1.99 -17.28
C GLY A 72 -28.43 -2.64 -17.96
N SER A 73 -27.89 -3.73 -17.40
CA SER A 73 -26.77 -4.49 -17.93
C SER A 73 -27.06 -6.00 -17.91
N ALA A 74 -26.29 -6.76 -18.70
CA ALA A 74 -26.26 -8.22 -18.61
C ALA A 74 -25.56 -8.73 -17.36
N ALA A 75 -24.63 -7.92 -16.80
CA ALA A 75 -23.94 -8.20 -15.55
C ALA A 75 -24.91 -8.13 -14.35
N LEU A 76 -24.60 -8.87 -13.28
CA LEU A 76 -25.19 -8.62 -11.98
C LEU A 76 -24.37 -7.53 -11.29
N ILE A 77 -24.98 -6.39 -10.98
CA ILE A 77 -24.31 -5.29 -10.29
C ILE A 77 -25.02 -5.04 -8.97
N GLU A 78 -24.33 -5.18 -7.86
CA GLU A 78 -24.84 -4.90 -6.52
C GLU A 78 -24.05 -3.74 -5.89
N LEU A 79 -24.78 -2.69 -5.54
CA LEU A 79 -24.25 -1.43 -5.04
C LEU A 79 -24.61 -1.26 -3.56
N ILE A 80 -23.64 -1.32 -2.66
CA ILE A 80 -23.81 -1.01 -1.24
C ILE A 80 -23.72 0.50 -1.09
N ALA A 81 -24.83 1.16 -0.77
CA ALA A 81 -24.87 2.60 -0.59
C ALA A 81 -24.51 2.99 0.85
N LEU A 82 -23.24 3.29 1.04
CA LEU A 82 -22.67 3.67 2.34
C LEU A 82 -22.46 5.19 2.35
N PRO A 83 -23.19 5.98 3.20
CA PRO A 83 -22.90 7.41 3.33
C PRO A 83 -21.42 7.64 3.66
N TYR A 84 -20.75 8.56 2.96
CA TYR A 84 -19.31 8.72 3.11
C TYR A 84 -18.87 9.04 4.55
N GLN A 85 -19.74 9.67 5.36
CA GLN A 85 -19.50 9.92 6.78
C GLN A 85 -19.35 8.64 7.62
N HIS A 86 -19.85 7.51 7.12
CA HIS A 86 -19.74 6.19 7.75
C HIS A 86 -18.55 5.37 7.22
N ALA A 87 -17.75 5.91 6.30
CA ALA A 87 -16.56 5.24 5.80
C ALA A 87 -15.56 4.91 6.91
N GLN A 88 -14.96 3.72 6.82
CA GLN A 88 -14.01 3.24 7.82
C GLN A 88 -12.66 2.83 7.24
N GLY A 89 -12.41 3.22 5.99
CA GLY A 89 -11.21 2.88 5.24
C GLY A 89 -11.48 1.85 4.15
N VAL A 90 -10.46 1.60 3.33
CA VAL A 90 -10.57 0.75 2.15
C VAL A 90 -10.82 -0.72 2.50
N GLY A 91 -10.18 -1.23 3.55
CA GLY A 91 -10.37 -2.62 4.00
C GLY A 91 -11.81 -2.90 4.40
N PHE A 92 -12.47 -1.97 5.11
CA PHE A 92 -13.87 -2.08 5.46
C PHE A 92 -14.79 -2.09 4.23
N ALA A 93 -14.56 -1.17 3.29
CA ALA A 93 -15.37 -1.09 2.07
C ALA A 93 -15.25 -2.36 1.21
N ARG A 94 -14.03 -2.87 1.02
CA ARG A 94 -13.77 -4.12 0.30
C ARG A 94 -14.35 -5.34 1.01
N ALA A 95 -14.26 -5.37 2.36
CA ALA A 95 -14.84 -6.46 3.15
C ALA A 95 -16.37 -6.49 3.09
N LEU A 96 -17.05 -5.34 2.93
CA LEU A 96 -18.49 -5.31 2.64
C LEU A 96 -18.80 -5.92 1.27
N CYS A 97 -18.02 -5.59 0.25
CA CYS A 97 -18.16 -6.22 -1.07
C CYS A 97 -17.95 -7.73 -1.01
N ASP A 98 -16.95 -8.20 -0.27
CA ASP A 98 -16.65 -9.64 -0.10
C ASP A 98 -17.86 -10.43 0.43
N GLN A 99 -18.77 -9.81 1.19
CA GLN A 99 -19.97 -10.48 1.71
C GLN A 99 -21.03 -10.76 0.63
N LEU A 100 -20.90 -10.14 -0.54
CA LEU A 100 -21.78 -10.39 -1.69
C LEU A 100 -21.28 -11.56 -2.58
N TYR A 101 -20.09 -12.09 -2.34
CA TYR A 101 -19.51 -13.22 -3.07
C TYR A 101 -20.37 -14.50 -2.94
N ARG A 102 -20.64 -15.18 -4.06
CA ARG A 102 -21.54 -16.34 -4.18
C ARG A 102 -20.88 -17.57 -4.81
N ASP A 103 -19.63 -17.81 -4.52
CA ASP A 103 -18.83 -18.93 -5.06
C ASP A 103 -18.52 -18.84 -6.54
N GLU A 104 -18.43 -17.62 -7.08
CA GLU A 104 -17.93 -17.42 -8.42
C GLU A 104 -16.52 -18.02 -8.57
N GLN A 105 -16.23 -18.53 -9.77
CA GLN A 105 -14.97 -19.26 -10.03
C GLN A 105 -13.74 -18.36 -9.93
N TRP A 106 -13.88 -17.08 -10.34
CA TRP A 106 -12.79 -16.10 -10.41
C TRP A 106 -13.09 -14.88 -9.55
N PHE A 107 -12.02 -14.23 -9.14
CA PHE A 107 -12.08 -13.00 -8.35
C PHE A 107 -11.20 -11.92 -8.97
N LEU A 108 -11.75 -10.72 -9.12
CA LEU A 108 -11.04 -9.50 -9.49
C LEU A 108 -11.29 -8.43 -8.43
N GLN A 109 -10.23 -7.81 -7.91
CA GLN A 109 -10.29 -6.61 -7.09
C GLN A 109 -9.61 -5.47 -7.83
N ILE A 110 -10.28 -4.33 -7.93
CA ILE A 110 -9.78 -3.12 -8.60
C ILE A 110 -10.19 -1.87 -7.84
N ASP A 111 -9.51 -0.77 -8.15
CA ASP A 111 -9.91 0.56 -7.73
C ASP A 111 -10.95 1.17 -8.70
N ALA A 112 -11.75 2.12 -8.19
CA ALA A 112 -12.88 2.73 -8.88
C ALA A 112 -12.49 3.73 -10.00
N HIS A 113 -11.22 3.80 -10.38
CA HIS A 113 -10.65 4.69 -11.40
C HIS A 113 -9.69 3.92 -12.31
N SER A 114 -10.25 2.86 -12.90
CA SER A 114 -9.55 1.95 -13.80
C SER A 114 -10.24 1.88 -15.15
N LEU A 115 -9.48 1.79 -16.23
CA LEU A 115 -9.99 1.56 -17.59
C LEU A 115 -9.47 0.22 -18.10
N PHE A 116 -10.25 -0.45 -18.96
CA PHE A 116 -10.00 -1.81 -19.38
C PHE A 116 -9.72 -1.92 -20.89
N ALA A 117 -8.79 -2.80 -21.24
CA ALA A 117 -8.56 -3.22 -22.61
C ALA A 117 -9.68 -4.15 -23.10
N ARG A 118 -9.85 -4.26 -24.41
CA ARG A 118 -10.76 -5.25 -24.98
C ARG A 118 -10.39 -6.66 -24.54
N GLU A 119 -11.41 -7.48 -24.24
CA GLU A 119 -11.26 -8.90 -23.91
C GLU A 119 -10.45 -9.16 -22.62
N TRP A 120 -10.42 -8.17 -21.72
CA TRP A 120 -9.65 -8.22 -20.46
C TRP A 120 -10.01 -9.45 -19.60
N ASP A 121 -11.27 -9.84 -19.57
CA ASP A 121 -11.79 -10.98 -18.81
C ASP A 121 -11.22 -12.30 -19.33
N ALA A 122 -11.27 -12.53 -20.64
CA ALA A 122 -10.67 -13.70 -21.26
C ALA A 122 -9.16 -13.72 -21.13
N TYR A 123 -8.48 -12.58 -21.29
CA TYR A 123 -7.04 -12.46 -21.11
C TYR A 123 -6.60 -12.89 -19.71
N LEU A 124 -7.24 -12.35 -18.67
CA LEU A 124 -6.91 -12.66 -17.28
C LEU A 124 -7.17 -14.13 -16.93
N ILE A 125 -8.33 -14.67 -17.36
CA ILE A 125 -8.69 -16.07 -17.13
C ILE A 125 -7.69 -17.03 -17.81
N ASN A 126 -7.37 -16.79 -19.08
CA ASN A 126 -6.42 -17.60 -19.83
C ASN A 126 -5.01 -17.54 -19.22
N THR A 127 -4.56 -16.34 -18.86
CA THR A 127 -3.25 -16.14 -18.23
C THR A 127 -3.19 -16.86 -16.88
N LEU A 128 -4.17 -16.68 -16.01
CA LEU A 128 -4.20 -17.35 -14.71
C LEU A 128 -4.24 -18.87 -14.88
N THR A 129 -5.01 -19.35 -15.86
CA THR A 129 -5.11 -20.79 -16.17
C THR A 129 -3.76 -21.37 -16.57
N SER A 130 -2.96 -20.66 -17.36
CA SER A 130 -1.61 -21.10 -17.73
C SER A 130 -0.66 -21.18 -16.53
N LEU A 131 -0.85 -20.31 -15.53
CA LEU A 131 -0.02 -20.25 -14.33
C LEU A 131 -0.26 -21.43 -13.37
N TYR A 132 -1.35 -22.19 -13.52
CA TYR A 132 -1.54 -23.44 -12.76
C TYR A 132 -0.46 -24.49 -13.02
N GLN A 133 0.27 -24.39 -14.13
CA GLN A 133 1.44 -25.22 -14.38
C GLN A 133 2.62 -24.90 -13.43
N GLN A 134 2.63 -23.71 -12.82
CA GLN A 134 3.70 -23.21 -11.96
C GLN A 134 3.30 -23.09 -10.48
N SER A 135 2.00 -23.03 -10.19
CA SER A 135 1.47 -22.85 -8.84
C SER A 135 0.08 -23.48 -8.70
N ALA A 136 -0.20 -24.09 -7.56
CA ALA A 136 -1.54 -24.60 -7.24
C ALA A 136 -2.56 -23.48 -6.95
N LYS A 137 -2.10 -22.30 -6.54
CA LYS A 137 -2.92 -21.12 -6.25
C LYS A 137 -2.25 -19.85 -6.83
N PRO A 138 -2.21 -19.69 -8.17
CA PRO A 138 -1.64 -18.50 -8.75
C PRO A 138 -2.52 -17.28 -8.47
N LEU A 139 -1.87 -16.14 -8.24
CA LEU A 139 -2.49 -14.84 -8.03
C LEU A 139 -1.76 -13.81 -8.89
N ILE A 140 -2.48 -13.17 -9.80
CA ILE A 140 -1.99 -12.09 -10.64
C ILE A 140 -2.19 -10.77 -9.91
N SER A 141 -1.13 -9.97 -9.79
CA SER A 141 -1.19 -8.62 -9.25
C SER A 141 -0.03 -7.78 -9.79
N GLY A 142 -0.11 -6.47 -9.61
CA GLY A 142 0.92 -5.50 -9.99
C GLY A 142 0.33 -4.11 -10.11
N TYR A 143 1.17 -3.12 -10.36
CA TYR A 143 0.71 -1.77 -10.64
C TYR A 143 0.43 -1.61 -12.14
N PRO A 144 -0.85 -1.42 -12.54
CA PRO A 144 -1.22 -1.20 -13.93
C PRO A 144 -0.52 0.05 -14.50
N PRO A 145 -0.32 0.12 -15.82
CA PRO A 145 0.12 1.36 -16.45
C PRO A 145 -0.87 2.50 -16.14
N SER A 146 -0.35 3.73 -16.07
CA SER A 146 -1.18 4.90 -15.83
C SER A 146 -2.03 5.26 -17.03
N TYR A 147 -3.17 5.92 -16.79
CA TYR A 147 -3.79 6.78 -17.79
C TYR A 147 -3.97 8.20 -17.23
N HIS A 148 -4.13 9.15 -18.11
CA HIS A 148 -4.39 10.54 -17.78
C HIS A 148 -5.46 11.08 -18.71
N VAL A 149 -6.33 11.95 -18.17
CA VAL A 149 -7.32 12.67 -18.98
C VAL A 149 -6.81 14.11 -19.18
N THR A 150 -6.67 14.52 -20.45
CA THR A 150 -6.25 15.89 -20.80
C THR A 150 -7.37 16.88 -20.52
N GLU A 151 -7.05 18.19 -20.51
CA GLU A 151 -8.06 19.25 -20.39
C GLU A 151 -9.10 19.21 -21.51
N ALA A 152 -8.75 18.66 -22.68
CA ALA A 152 -9.67 18.46 -23.81
C ALA A 152 -10.55 17.19 -23.66
N GLY A 153 -10.38 16.42 -22.56
CA GLY A 153 -11.10 15.16 -22.32
C GLY A 153 -10.54 13.94 -23.05
N GLU A 154 -9.37 14.04 -23.68
CA GLU A 154 -8.71 12.91 -24.34
C GLU A 154 -7.99 12.02 -23.29
N VAL A 155 -8.11 10.69 -23.44
CA VAL A 155 -7.44 9.72 -22.58
C VAL A 155 -6.10 9.32 -23.16
N LEU A 156 -5.01 9.57 -22.42
CA LEU A 156 -3.65 9.18 -22.75
C LEU A 156 -3.25 7.95 -21.95
N TYR A 157 -2.88 6.87 -22.60
CA TYR A 157 -2.54 5.59 -22.00
C TYR A 157 -1.03 5.42 -21.87
N GLY A 158 -0.58 5.14 -20.63
CA GLY A 158 0.79 4.73 -20.34
C GLY A 158 1.07 3.29 -20.81
N GLN A 159 2.36 2.95 -20.89
CA GLN A 159 2.82 1.63 -21.34
C GLN A 159 3.58 0.87 -20.25
N ASP A 160 4.00 1.56 -19.18
CA ASP A 160 4.88 1.00 -18.16
C ASP A 160 4.10 0.21 -17.13
N VAL A 161 4.26 -1.09 -17.12
CA VAL A 161 3.74 -2.00 -16.09
C VAL A 161 4.68 -2.01 -14.89
N GLY A 162 4.10 -1.95 -13.70
CA GLY A 162 4.84 -1.98 -12.45
C GLY A 162 4.71 -3.30 -11.69
N ARG A 163 5.83 -3.83 -11.21
CA ARG A 163 5.84 -4.87 -10.18
C ARG A 163 5.87 -4.24 -8.80
N VAL A 164 5.34 -4.96 -7.82
CA VAL A 164 5.35 -4.53 -6.42
C VAL A 164 6.63 -4.98 -5.75
N THR A 165 7.37 -4.05 -5.17
CA THR A 165 8.63 -4.32 -4.47
C THR A 165 8.65 -3.64 -3.11
N PHE A 166 9.57 -4.08 -2.25
CA PHE A 166 9.84 -3.40 -1.00
C PHE A 166 10.48 -2.04 -1.25
N ASN A 167 10.09 -1.04 -0.47
CA ASN A 167 10.65 0.31 -0.51
C ASN A 167 11.57 0.56 0.70
N ARG A 168 10.97 0.67 1.87
CA ARG A 168 11.67 0.93 3.15
C ARG A 168 10.79 0.52 4.33
N PHE A 169 11.35 0.57 5.52
CA PHE A 169 10.56 0.55 6.75
C PHE A 169 10.17 1.98 7.17
N THR A 170 9.00 2.14 7.77
CA THR A 170 8.63 3.38 8.45
C THR A 170 9.43 3.53 9.75
N PRO A 171 9.43 4.71 10.40
CA PRO A 171 10.03 4.86 11.73
C PRO A 171 9.48 3.87 12.77
N GLU A 172 8.23 3.45 12.62
CA GLU A 172 7.55 2.48 13.48
C GLU A 172 7.87 1.02 13.13
N GLY A 173 8.75 0.79 12.14
CA GLY A 173 9.21 -0.52 11.71
C GLY A 173 8.26 -1.26 10.74
N LEU A 174 7.28 -0.58 10.16
CA LEU A 174 6.38 -1.20 9.17
C LEU A 174 6.98 -1.13 7.76
N PRO A 175 6.96 -2.24 6.99
CA PRO A 175 7.45 -2.22 5.61
C PRO A 175 6.47 -1.48 4.70
N THR A 176 6.99 -0.60 3.86
CA THR A 176 6.26 0.05 2.78
C THR A 176 6.63 -0.57 1.44
N LEU A 177 5.69 -0.55 0.51
CA LEU A 177 5.86 -1.09 -0.84
C LEU A 177 5.94 0.04 -1.87
N THR A 178 6.47 -0.26 -3.03
CA THR A 178 6.61 0.69 -4.13
C THR A 178 6.52 -0.01 -5.47
N CYS A 179 6.31 0.79 -6.51
CA CYS A 179 6.30 0.37 -7.89
C CYS A 179 7.72 0.40 -8.47
N GLN A 180 8.15 -0.70 -9.09
CA GLN A 180 9.29 -0.72 -10.01
C GLN A 180 8.84 -1.16 -11.38
N LYS A 181 9.33 -0.49 -12.43
CA LYS A 181 9.06 -0.88 -13.82
C LYS A 181 9.44 -2.35 -14.03
N LEU A 182 8.53 -3.12 -14.59
CA LEU A 182 8.75 -4.50 -14.95
C LEU A 182 9.29 -4.59 -16.40
N SER A 183 10.48 -5.16 -16.54
CA SER A 183 11.07 -5.46 -17.83
C SER A 183 11.21 -6.98 -17.98
N ALA A 184 10.16 -7.63 -18.46
CA ALA A 184 10.10 -9.08 -18.64
C ALA A 184 9.22 -9.39 -19.85
N SER A 185 9.40 -10.57 -20.47
CA SER A 185 8.56 -11.07 -21.56
C SER A 185 7.58 -12.17 -21.13
N GLN A 186 7.68 -12.60 -19.87
CA GLN A 186 6.84 -13.62 -19.28
C GLN A 186 6.44 -13.22 -17.86
N PRO A 187 5.36 -13.76 -17.30
CA PRO A 187 4.99 -13.54 -15.91
C PRO A 187 6.13 -13.88 -14.95
N VAL A 188 6.39 -13.00 -14.00
CA VAL A 188 7.46 -13.19 -13.01
C VAL A 188 6.88 -13.40 -11.61
N ARG A 189 7.52 -14.27 -10.82
CA ARG A 189 7.18 -14.46 -9.42
C ARG A 189 7.47 -13.20 -8.61
N GLY A 190 6.56 -12.88 -7.69
CA GLY A 190 6.71 -11.81 -6.71
C GLY A 190 6.30 -12.28 -5.32
N SER A 191 6.43 -11.41 -4.33
CA SER A 191 6.00 -11.66 -2.95
C SER A 191 4.89 -10.72 -2.50
N PHE A 192 4.65 -9.63 -3.22
CA PHE A 192 3.73 -8.58 -2.80
C PHE A 192 2.62 -8.36 -3.82
N VAL A 193 1.44 -8.00 -3.32
CA VAL A 193 0.29 -7.62 -4.12
C VAL A 193 0.11 -6.10 -4.12
N ALA A 194 -0.38 -5.55 -5.23
CA ALA A 194 -0.99 -4.22 -5.29
C ALA A 194 -2.49 -4.39 -5.03
N ALA A 195 -3.00 -3.73 -4.00
CA ALA A 195 -4.40 -3.90 -3.61
C ALA A 195 -5.40 -3.33 -4.64
N GLY A 196 -4.96 -2.41 -5.49
CA GLY A 196 -5.75 -1.86 -6.60
C GLY A 196 -5.87 -2.78 -7.82
N PHE A 197 -5.16 -3.92 -7.86
CA PHE A 197 -5.32 -4.94 -8.89
C PHE A 197 -4.92 -6.33 -8.39
N ILE A 198 -5.90 -7.19 -8.20
CA ILE A 198 -5.72 -8.59 -7.82
C ILE A 198 -6.65 -9.44 -8.68
N PHE A 199 -6.12 -10.44 -9.39
CA PHE A 199 -6.91 -11.43 -10.09
C PHE A 199 -6.49 -12.85 -9.72
N THR A 200 -7.45 -13.69 -9.28
CA THR A 200 -7.19 -15.05 -8.85
C THR A 200 -8.48 -15.89 -8.83
N GLN A 201 -8.42 -17.08 -8.30
CA GLN A 201 -9.60 -17.93 -8.09
C GLN A 201 -10.53 -17.34 -7.00
N GLY A 202 -11.85 -17.49 -7.18
CA GLY A 202 -12.86 -16.88 -6.34
C GLY A 202 -12.81 -17.25 -4.86
N ARG A 203 -12.39 -18.48 -4.54
CA ARG A 203 -12.21 -18.91 -3.12
C ARG A 203 -11.26 -18.03 -2.31
N PHE A 204 -10.45 -17.16 -2.96
CA PHE A 204 -9.63 -16.16 -2.31
C PHE A 204 -10.45 -15.28 -1.36
N VAL A 205 -11.67 -14.93 -1.74
CA VAL A 205 -12.59 -14.11 -0.92
C VAL A 205 -12.88 -14.76 0.44
N ARG A 206 -13.04 -16.07 0.48
CA ARG A 206 -13.29 -16.82 1.74
C ARG A 206 -12.01 -17.11 2.51
N GLU A 207 -10.96 -17.54 1.82
CA GLU A 207 -9.70 -17.94 2.44
C GLU A 207 -8.92 -16.73 2.96
N VAL A 208 -8.78 -15.69 2.15
CA VAL A 208 -8.01 -14.48 2.46
C VAL A 208 -8.93 -13.31 2.72
N GLY A 209 -9.67 -12.88 1.71
CA GLY A 209 -10.58 -11.74 1.73
C GLY A 209 -9.96 -10.45 2.26
N ASN A 210 -10.73 -9.40 2.38
CA ASN A 210 -10.27 -8.12 2.91
C ASN A 210 -10.45 -8.04 4.42
N ASP A 211 -9.50 -7.44 5.14
CA ASP A 211 -9.59 -7.24 6.58
C ASP A 211 -10.28 -5.89 6.86
N PRO A 212 -11.50 -5.90 7.44
CA PRO A 212 -12.27 -4.68 7.66
C PRO A 212 -11.64 -3.70 8.67
N THR A 213 -10.65 -4.14 9.42
CA THR A 213 -9.96 -3.32 10.43
C THR A 213 -8.77 -2.55 9.85
N ILE A 214 -8.36 -2.82 8.62
CA ILE A 214 -7.31 -2.09 7.92
C ILE A 214 -7.91 -0.81 7.32
N PHE A 215 -7.39 0.35 7.75
CA PHE A 215 -7.87 1.65 7.27
C PHE A 215 -7.31 1.97 5.88
N PHE A 216 -6.00 2.02 5.75
CA PHE A 216 -5.31 2.29 4.48
C PHE A 216 -3.89 1.73 4.47
N GLU A 217 -2.96 2.30 5.25
CA GLU A 217 -1.57 1.84 5.26
C GLU A 217 -1.44 0.42 5.82
N GLY A 218 -0.55 -0.36 5.19
CA GLY A 218 -0.32 -1.76 5.57
C GLY A 218 -1.30 -2.75 4.95
N GLU A 219 -2.28 -2.31 4.14
CA GLU A 219 -3.17 -3.21 3.42
C GLU A 219 -2.38 -4.19 2.53
N GLU A 220 -1.54 -3.68 1.64
CA GLU A 220 -0.81 -4.50 0.66
C GLU A 220 0.13 -5.51 1.32
N ILE A 221 0.88 -5.11 2.35
CA ILE A 221 1.80 -6.05 3.04
C ILE A 221 1.05 -7.12 3.83
N THR A 222 -0.04 -6.77 4.50
CA THR A 222 -0.83 -7.75 5.26
C THR A 222 -1.63 -8.67 4.35
N LEU A 223 -2.14 -8.16 3.24
CA LEU A 223 -2.82 -8.96 2.22
C LEU A 223 -1.83 -9.92 1.54
N SER A 224 -0.61 -9.47 1.22
CA SER A 224 0.46 -10.31 0.69
C SER A 224 0.81 -11.46 1.64
N LEU A 225 1.02 -11.16 2.92
CA LEU A 225 1.34 -12.15 3.94
C LEU A 225 0.19 -13.15 4.12
N ARG A 226 -1.07 -12.69 4.17
CA ARG A 226 -2.24 -13.56 4.31
C ARG A 226 -2.41 -14.45 3.08
N ALA A 227 -2.33 -13.89 1.87
CA ALA A 227 -2.39 -14.65 0.63
C ALA A 227 -1.31 -15.74 0.60
N TYR A 228 -0.05 -15.38 0.92
CA TYR A 228 1.04 -16.34 1.00
C TYR A 228 0.77 -17.46 2.02
N SER A 229 0.28 -17.10 3.21
CA SER A 229 0.00 -18.06 4.27
C SER A 229 -1.11 -19.05 3.91
N TRP A 230 -2.04 -18.67 3.03
CA TRP A 230 -3.06 -19.52 2.42
C TRP A 230 -2.58 -20.31 1.19
N GLY A 231 -1.29 -20.19 0.85
CA GLY A 231 -0.68 -20.95 -0.25
C GLY A 231 -0.77 -20.28 -1.62
N TYR A 232 -1.17 -19.02 -1.71
CA TYR A 232 -1.15 -18.26 -2.97
C TYR A 232 0.26 -17.82 -3.34
N ASP A 233 0.51 -17.83 -4.65
CA ASP A 233 1.77 -17.42 -5.25
C ASP A 233 1.54 -16.24 -6.18
N VAL A 234 2.19 -15.11 -5.89
CA VAL A 234 2.03 -13.87 -6.65
C VAL A 234 2.82 -13.92 -7.96
N PHE A 235 2.19 -13.46 -9.02
CA PHE A 235 2.78 -13.25 -10.33
C PHE A 235 2.52 -11.83 -10.82
N HIS A 236 3.56 -11.15 -11.29
CA HIS A 236 3.47 -9.88 -11.98
C HIS A 236 3.53 -10.13 -13.49
N LEU A 237 2.57 -9.58 -14.24
CA LEU A 237 2.49 -9.75 -15.69
C LEU A 237 3.30 -8.68 -16.41
N PRO A 238 3.96 -9.03 -17.54
CA PRO A 238 4.65 -8.05 -18.39
C PRO A 238 3.70 -7.09 -19.12
N GLU A 239 2.44 -7.51 -19.30
CA GLU A 239 1.34 -6.73 -19.84
C GLU A 239 0.15 -6.86 -18.93
N GLN A 240 -0.61 -5.79 -18.76
CA GLN A 240 -1.84 -5.80 -17.96
C GLN A 240 -2.99 -5.26 -18.81
N PRO A 241 -4.18 -5.89 -18.75
CA PRO A 241 -5.30 -5.51 -19.59
C PRO A 241 -6.12 -4.36 -19.00
N LEU A 242 -5.52 -3.52 -18.18
CA LEU A 242 -6.15 -2.37 -17.56
C LEU A 242 -5.15 -1.26 -17.29
N TRP A 243 -5.66 -0.04 -17.13
CA TRP A 243 -4.93 1.16 -16.76
C TRP A 243 -5.53 1.75 -15.49
N HIS A 244 -4.74 2.48 -14.72
CA HIS A 244 -5.13 3.08 -13.46
C HIS A 244 -4.81 4.58 -13.43
N HIS A 245 -5.71 5.40 -12.88
CA HIS A 245 -5.50 6.84 -12.73
C HIS A 245 -4.86 7.16 -11.38
N TYR A 246 -3.52 7.30 -11.36
CA TYR A 246 -2.77 7.54 -10.11
C TYR A 246 -2.87 8.98 -9.60
N THR A 247 -2.89 9.98 -10.51
CA THR A 247 -2.80 11.39 -10.15
C THR A 247 -4.16 12.07 -10.21
N ARG A 248 -4.86 12.11 -9.08
CA ARG A 248 -6.19 12.72 -8.94
C ARG A 248 -6.20 13.74 -7.80
N PRO A 249 -5.57 14.93 -8.00
CA PRO A 249 -5.37 15.89 -6.91
C PRO A 249 -6.68 16.50 -6.37
N THR A 250 -7.74 16.54 -7.19
CA THR A 250 -9.06 17.09 -6.82
C THR A 250 -10.06 16.08 -6.28
N SER A 251 -9.72 14.79 -6.27
CA SER A 251 -10.60 13.75 -5.72
C SER A 251 -10.60 13.81 -4.20
N PRO A 252 -11.76 13.82 -3.54
CA PRO A 252 -11.86 13.79 -2.08
C PRO A 252 -11.14 12.59 -1.49
N LYS A 253 -10.54 12.79 -0.33
CA LYS A 253 -9.84 11.72 0.41
C LYS A 253 -10.53 11.49 1.74
N VAL A 254 -10.61 10.24 2.16
CA VAL A 254 -11.27 9.86 3.42
C VAL A 254 -10.68 10.61 4.63
N TRP A 255 -9.37 10.86 4.64
CA TRP A 255 -8.71 11.60 5.74
C TRP A 255 -8.98 13.10 5.73
N GLU A 256 -9.41 13.70 4.61
CA GLU A 256 -9.84 15.10 4.53
C GLU A 256 -11.23 15.25 5.15
N ASP A 257 -12.18 14.39 4.79
CA ASP A 257 -13.54 14.42 5.30
C ASP A 257 -13.62 13.93 6.76
N HIS A 258 -12.80 12.95 7.15
CA HIS A 258 -12.78 12.36 8.49
C HIS A 258 -11.74 13.00 9.41
N SER A 259 -11.58 14.32 9.35
CA SER A 259 -10.65 15.09 10.16
C SER A 259 -11.11 15.19 11.63
N LEU A 260 -10.19 15.60 12.53
CA LEU A 260 -10.53 15.91 13.92
C LEU A 260 -11.62 16.99 14.01
N CYS A 261 -11.55 18.03 13.16
CA CYS A 261 -12.57 19.08 13.14
C CYS A 261 -13.95 18.56 12.72
N ALA A 262 -14.03 17.59 11.82
CA ALA A 262 -15.29 16.94 11.45
C ALA A 262 -15.87 16.13 12.61
N GLN A 263 -15.02 15.45 13.39
CA GLN A 263 -15.42 14.75 14.61
C GLN A 263 -15.92 15.72 15.69
N GLU A 264 -15.24 16.83 15.90
CA GLU A 264 -15.63 17.87 16.86
C GLU A 264 -16.98 18.52 16.51
N ARG A 265 -17.30 18.66 15.23
CA ARG A 265 -18.62 19.13 14.76
C ARG A 265 -19.73 18.08 14.87
N GLY A 266 -19.37 16.81 15.11
CA GLY A 266 -20.32 15.69 15.15
C GLY A 266 -20.72 15.16 13.76
N ASP A 267 -20.01 15.52 12.69
CA ASP A 267 -20.25 15.03 11.33
C ASP A 267 -19.88 13.55 11.19
N ILE A 268 -18.90 13.12 11.97
CA ILE A 268 -18.40 11.73 12.04
C ILE A 268 -18.19 11.31 13.49
N SER A 269 -18.23 10.00 13.76
CA SER A 269 -18.02 9.47 15.10
C SER A 269 -16.55 9.25 15.47
N VAL A 270 -15.69 8.94 14.48
CA VAL A 270 -14.28 8.57 14.68
C VAL A 270 -13.44 9.22 13.57
N CYS A 271 -12.42 9.99 13.95
CA CYS A 271 -11.52 10.60 12.98
C CYS A 271 -10.56 9.57 12.36
N TRP A 272 -9.97 9.92 11.21
CA TRP A 272 -9.07 9.03 10.48
C TRP A 272 -7.81 8.66 11.26
N LEU A 273 -7.27 9.58 12.09
CA LEU A 273 -6.09 9.31 12.91
C LEU A 273 -6.30 8.17 13.90
N GLN A 274 -7.48 8.10 14.52
CA GLN A 274 -7.83 7.02 15.44
C GLN A 274 -7.97 5.68 14.68
N ARG A 275 -8.63 5.71 13.51
CA ARG A 275 -8.77 4.51 12.66
C ARG A 275 -7.42 4.01 12.18
N GLU A 276 -6.54 4.91 11.74
CA GLU A 276 -5.19 4.56 11.31
C GLU A 276 -4.37 3.96 12.47
N ALA A 277 -4.46 4.51 13.68
CA ALA A 277 -3.77 3.96 14.85
C ALA A 277 -4.23 2.52 15.17
N TRP A 278 -5.54 2.23 15.07
CA TRP A 278 -6.06 0.87 15.23
C TRP A 278 -5.60 -0.06 14.11
N SER A 279 -5.66 0.42 12.87
CA SER A 279 -5.17 -0.29 11.68
C SER A 279 -3.70 -0.66 11.83
N GLN A 280 -2.83 0.27 12.18
CA GLN A 280 -1.40 0.01 12.38
C GLN A 280 -1.14 -1.01 13.49
N ARG A 281 -1.92 -1.00 14.56
CA ARG A 281 -1.83 -2.04 15.59
C ARG A 281 -2.17 -3.42 15.02
N ARG A 282 -3.22 -3.50 14.18
CA ARG A 282 -3.60 -4.74 13.47
C ARG A 282 -2.51 -5.20 12.52
N VAL A 283 -1.93 -4.30 11.72
CA VAL A 283 -0.79 -4.58 10.84
C VAL A 283 0.38 -5.15 11.65
N LYS A 284 0.79 -4.47 12.72
CA LYS A 284 1.88 -4.92 13.61
C LYS A 284 1.63 -6.32 14.16
N ALA A 285 0.39 -6.63 14.51
CA ALA A 285 0.03 -7.94 15.04
C ALA A 285 0.13 -9.04 13.98
N LEU A 286 -0.37 -8.83 12.77
CA LEU A 286 -0.23 -9.76 11.65
C LEU A 286 1.25 -10.00 11.30
N LEU A 287 2.07 -8.96 11.33
CA LEU A 287 3.52 -9.06 11.15
C LEU A 287 4.24 -9.66 12.37
N GLY A 288 3.55 -9.87 13.51
CA GLY A 288 4.08 -10.46 14.74
C GLY A 288 4.95 -9.52 15.57
N LEU A 289 4.80 -8.23 15.39
CA LEU A 289 5.53 -7.21 16.14
C LEU A 289 4.88 -6.94 17.50
N VAL A 290 3.59 -7.22 17.64
CA VAL A 290 2.83 -7.13 18.90
C VAL A 290 1.89 -8.33 19.00
N SER A 291 1.49 -8.66 20.22
CA SER A 291 0.47 -9.69 20.48
C SER A 291 -0.93 -9.11 20.25
N LEU A 292 -1.81 -9.91 19.64
CA LEU A 292 -3.24 -9.60 19.56
C LEU A 292 -3.96 -10.06 20.83
N SER A 293 -4.97 -9.33 21.22
CA SER A 293 -5.95 -9.83 22.19
C SER A 293 -6.80 -10.95 21.53
N PRO A 294 -7.42 -11.85 22.32
CA PRO A 294 -8.31 -12.86 21.75
C PRO A 294 -9.46 -12.28 20.93
N ALA A 295 -9.97 -11.09 21.27
CA ALA A 295 -11.02 -10.40 20.54
C ALA A 295 -10.55 -9.88 19.17
N ASP A 296 -9.26 -9.55 19.02
CA ASP A 296 -8.69 -9.10 17.74
C ASP A 296 -8.36 -10.29 16.79
N ASN A 297 -8.39 -11.53 17.28
CA ASN A 297 -8.09 -12.73 16.51
C ASN A 297 -9.24 -13.23 15.62
N GLU A 298 -10.46 -12.75 15.79
CA GLU A 298 -11.63 -13.15 15.00
C GLU A 298 -11.64 -12.56 13.58
N ALA A 299 -10.88 -11.48 13.35
CA ALA A 299 -10.70 -10.90 12.02
C ALA A 299 -9.81 -11.79 11.15
N LYS A 300 -9.75 -11.50 9.84
CA LYS A 300 -8.96 -12.20 8.81
C LYS A 300 -7.52 -12.51 9.27
N SER A 301 -7.26 -13.73 9.74
CA SER A 301 -5.98 -14.18 10.28
C SER A 301 -5.08 -14.78 9.18
N LEU A 302 -3.89 -15.24 9.58
CA LEU A 302 -3.01 -16.01 8.70
C LEU A 302 -3.60 -17.38 8.39
N GLY A 303 -3.33 -17.86 7.18
CA GLY A 303 -3.69 -19.20 6.74
C GLY A 303 -2.81 -20.29 7.37
N PRO A 304 -3.24 -21.54 7.26
CA PRO A 304 -2.54 -22.68 7.88
C PRO A 304 -1.47 -23.33 6.98
N ILE A 305 -1.27 -22.87 5.74
CA ILE A 305 -0.46 -23.58 4.74
C ILE A 305 1.02 -23.22 4.88
N ARG A 306 1.32 -21.92 5.07
CA ARG A 306 2.69 -21.40 5.18
C ARG A 306 2.79 -20.42 6.34
N SER A 307 3.94 -20.44 7.03
CA SER A 307 4.18 -19.55 8.17
C SER A 307 4.61 -18.13 7.73
N ARG A 308 4.47 -17.17 8.66
CA ARG A 308 5.03 -15.82 8.51
C ARG A 308 6.54 -15.88 8.27
N ARG A 309 7.28 -16.75 8.98
CA ARG A 309 8.73 -16.88 8.79
C ARG A 309 9.09 -17.33 7.37
N GLN A 310 8.31 -18.22 6.78
CA GLN A 310 8.52 -18.60 5.38
C GLN A 310 8.23 -17.44 4.42
N PHE A 311 7.27 -16.55 4.75
CA PHE A 311 7.06 -15.32 3.98
C PHE A 311 8.24 -14.36 4.10
N GLU A 312 8.79 -14.17 5.30
CA GLU A 312 10.00 -13.36 5.51
C GLU A 312 11.16 -13.88 4.65
N TYR A 313 11.37 -15.19 4.61
CA TYR A 313 12.39 -15.81 3.75
C TYR A 313 12.14 -15.53 2.27
N GLN A 314 10.89 -15.70 1.81
CA GLN A 314 10.56 -15.46 0.41
C GLN A 314 10.70 -13.99 0.00
N CYS A 315 10.26 -13.05 0.81
CA CYS A 315 10.35 -11.62 0.49
C CYS A 315 11.67 -10.96 0.90
N GLY A 316 12.52 -11.66 1.65
CA GLY A 316 13.80 -11.16 2.13
C GLY A 316 13.68 -10.07 3.19
N LEU A 317 12.56 -10.01 3.94
CA LEU A 317 12.33 -9.03 4.99
C LEU A 317 12.32 -9.70 6.36
N ASN A 318 12.94 -9.08 7.34
CA ASN A 318 12.81 -9.45 8.74
C ASN A 318 12.01 -8.36 9.45
N PHE A 319 10.77 -8.65 9.80
CA PHE A 319 9.86 -7.66 10.39
C PHE A 319 10.29 -7.24 11.79
N GLN A 320 10.78 -8.19 12.62
CA GLN A 320 11.21 -7.92 13.99
C GLN A 320 12.40 -6.96 14.07
N LEU A 321 13.32 -7.07 13.12
CA LEU A 321 14.56 -6.29 13.10
C LEU A 321 14.49 -5.10 12.13
N ALA A 322 13.37 -4.87 11.46
CA ALA A 322 13.21 -3.88 10.39
C ALA A 322 14.40 -3.95 9.41
N SER A 323 14.72 -5.14 8.93
CA SER A 323 15.85 -5.39 8.05
C SER A 323 15.43 -6.15 6.79
N CYS A 324 16.18 -6.00 5.72
CA CYS A 324 15.93 -6.67 4.46
C CYS A 324 17.22 -7.24 3.86
N TYR A 325 17.09 -8.19 2.93
CA TYR A 325 18.23 -8.61 2.14
C TYR A 325 18.81 -7.42 1.34
N ALA A 326 20.13 -7.38 1.20
CA ALA A 326 20.80 -6.33 0.44
C ALA A 326 20.27 -6.22 -0.99
N GLU A 327 19.87 -7.35 -1.58
CA GLU A 327 19.32 -7.43 -2.93
C GLU A 327 17.96 -6.72 -3.05
N CYS A 328 17.17 -6.63 -1.98
CA CYS A 328 15.91 -5.87 -1.99
C CYS A 328 16.12 -4.38 -2.28
N LEU A 329 17.33 -3.86 -2.04
CA LEU A 329 17.71 -2.48 -2.25
C LEU A 329 18.31 -2.24 -3.65
N ALA A 330 18.54 -3.30 -4.41
CA ALA A 330 19.16 -3.21 -5.73
C ALA A 330 18.12 -2.85 -6.81
N PRO A 331 18.42 -1.94 -7.74
CA PRO A 331 17.55 -1.67 -8.88
C PRO A 331 17.31 -2.95 -9.70
N GLY A 332 16.07 -3.16 -10.12
CA GLY A 332 15.71 -4.27 -10.99
C GLY A 332 15.56 -5.62 -10.30
N PHE A 333 15.77 -5.72 -9.00
CA PHE A 333 15.65 -6.98 -8.28
C PHE A 333 14.19 -7.43 -8.09
N THR A 334 13.95 -8.75 -8.15
CA THR A 334 12.63 -9.33 -7.87
C THR A 334 12.50 -9.60 -6.37
N SER A 335 11.34 -9.32 -5.78
CA SER A 335 11.05 -9.58 -4.37
C SER A 335 10.66 -11.04 -4.09
N HIS A 336 11.37 -12.00 -4.70
CA HIS A 336 11.10 -13.41 -4.52
C HIS A 336 12.41 -14.20 -4.39
N PHE A 337 12.66 -14.71 -3.20
CA PHE A 337 13.87 -15.44 -2.85
C PHE A 337 13.58 -16.91 -2.53
N LEU A 338 14.57 -17.75 -2.72
CA LEU A 338 14.59 -19.08 -2.14
C LEU A 338 14.87 -18.99 -0.63
N PRO A 339 14.36 -19.95 0.18
CA PRO A 339 14.69 -20.01 1.59
C PRO A 339 16.21 -20.03 1.81
N PRO A 340 16.72 -19.35 2.85
CA PRO A 340 18.14 -19.44 3.21
C PRO A 340 18.50 -20.87 3.64
N ARG A 341 19.74 -21.27 3.48
CA ARG A 341 20.25 -22.57 3.92
C ARG A 341 20.22 -22.75 5.43
N ASP A 342 20.50 -21.65 6.14
CA ASP A 342 20.56 -21.60 7.60
C ASP A 342 20.38 -20.14 8.11
N GLU A 343 20.31 -19.98 9.43
CA GLU A 343 20.18 -18.67 10.08
C GLU A 343 21.42 -17.78 9.89
N VAL A 344 22.60 -18.35 9.67
CA VAL A 344 23.83 -17.57 9.42
C VAL A 344 23.75 -16.87 8.07
N GLU A 345 23.32 -17.60 7.04
CA GLU A 345 23.06 -17.01 5.71
C GLU A 345 21.97 -15.95 5.81
N TRP A 346 20.86 -16.23 6.51
CA TRP A 346 19.78 -15.31 6.73
C TRP A 346 20.29 -13.97 7.31
N VAL A 347 20.98 -14.02 8.43
CA VAL A 347 21.47 -12.81 9.11
C VAL A 347 22.48 -12.04 8.27
N ASN A 348 23.44 -12.74 7.63
CA ASN A 348 24.52 -12.09 6.88
C ASN A 348 24.03 -11.35 5.61
N ARG A 349 22.91 -11.78 5.01
CA ARG A 349 22.32 -11.12 3.84
C ARG A 349 21.59 -9.83 4.19
N HIS A 350 21.21 -9.62 5.46
CA HIS A 350 20.37 -8.50 5.86
C HIS A 350 21.14 -7.17 5.93
N ARG A 351 20.39 -6.10 5.68
CA ARG A 351 20.73 -4.70 5.98
C ARG A 351 19.67 -4.16 6.92
N HIS A 352 20.09 -3.50 7.99
CA HIS A 352 19.21 -2.89 8.98
C HIS A 352 18.86 -1.48 8.56
N TYR A 353 17.58 -1.17 8.58
CA TYR A 353 17.09 0.18 8.36
C TYR A 353 17.27 1.00 9.63
N TYR A 354 17.76 2.21 9.48
CA TYR A 354 17.75 3.20 10.54
C TYR A 354 17.03 4.45 10.05
N SER A 355 16.24 5.06 10.92
CA SER A 355 15.58 6.34 10.70
C SER A 355 15.41 7.06 12.02
N LYS A 356 15.72 8.37 12.01
CA LYS A 356 15.51 9.23 13.17
C LYS A 356 15.12 10.63 12.70
N PRO A 357 14.01 11.22 13.23
CA PRO A 357 13.72 12.62 13.04
C PRO A 357 14.67 13.44 13.93
N LEU A 358 15.41 14.36 13.32
CA LEU A 358 16.37 15.23 14.01
C LEU A 358 15.90 16.67 13.96
N SER A 359 15.89 17.35 15.10
CA SER A 359 15.77 18.80 15.16
C SER A 359 17.17 19.41 14.99
N LEU A 360 17.49 19.90 13.79
CA LEU A 360 18.81 20.46 13.48
C LEU A 360 19.15 21.64 14.37
N MET A 361 18.16 22.47 14.73
CA MET A 361 18.37 23.61 15.64
C MET A 361 18.72 23.17 17.05
N ALA A 362 18.05 22.13 17.58
CA ALA A 362 18.37 21.58 18.89
C ALA A 362 19.76 20.94 18.89
N LEU A 363 20.13 20.22 17.82
CA LEU A 363 21.45 19.61 17.66
C LEU A 363 22.59 20.64 17.63
N LEU A 364 22.34 21.84 17.06
CA LEU A 364 23.31 22.93 17.05
C LEU A 364 23.38 23.68 18.38
N GLY A 365 22.48 23.42 19.33
CA GLY A 365 22.38 24.15 20.60
C GLY A 365 22.03 25.62 20.38
N MET A 366 21.43 25.98 19.24
CA MET A 366 21.16 27.37 18.86
C MET A 366 19.74 27.78 19.26
N PRO A 367 19.57 28.93 19.91
CA PRO A 367 18.25 29.48 20.17
C PRO A 367 17.60 29.89 18.85
N PRO A 368 16.25 29.83 18.75
CA PRO A 368 15.50 30.15 17.52
C PRO A 368 15.73 31.55 16.94
N THR A 369 16.32 32.45 17.73
CA THR A 369 16.55 33.86 17.38
C THR A 369 17.92 34.12 16.74
N LEU A 370 18.81 33.13 16.71
CA LEU A 370 20.14 33.30 16.11
C LEU A 370 20.11 33.14 14.59
N ALA A 371 21.07 33.78 13.90
CA ALA A 371 21.30 33.60 12.48
C ALA A 371 21.64 32.13 12.17
N LEU A 372 21.01 31.58 11.12
CA LEU A 372 21.27 30.21 10.67
C LEU A 372 22.52 30.16 9.78
N PRO A 373 23.31 29.07 9.83
CA PRO A 373 24.39 28.87 8.89
C PRO A 373 23.86 28.79 7.45
N ASP A 374 24.72 29.10 6.48
CA ASP A 374 24.37 29.01 5.06
C ASP A 374 24.19 27.56 4.64
N LYS A 375 25.04 26.69 5.22
CA LYS A 375 24.97 25.24 5.05
C LYS A 375 25.26 24.51 6.35
N LEU A 376 24.60 23.35 6.51
CA LEU A 376 24.93 22.39 7.55
C LEU A 376 25.25 21.03 6.89
N ILE A 377 26.37 20.47 7.23
CA ILE A 377 26.77 19.14 6.79
C ILE A 377 26.60 18.17 7.95
N LEU A 378 25.87 17.08 7.70
CA LEU A 378 25.68 15.99 8.63
C LEU A 378 26.34 14.73 8.10
N HIS A 379 27.19 14.15 8.93
CA HIS A 379 27.74 12.82 8.73
C HIS A 379 27.23 11.89 9.82
N LEU A 380 26.77 10.70 9.45
CA LEU A 380 26.45 9.62 10.39
C LEU A 380 27.54 8.55 10.31
N TYR A 381 28.00 8.12 11.46
CA TYR A 381 29.05 7.12 11.59
C TYR A 381 28.62 5.92 12.43
N ALA A 382 29.18 4.75 12.11
CA ALA A 382 29.22 3.60 13.01
C ALA A 382 30.36 3.77 14.06
N GLN A 383 30.35 2.93 15.09
CA GLN A 383 31.33 2.99 16.17
C GLN A 383 32.79 2.85 15.69
N ASN A 384 33.02 2.11 14.62
CA ASN A 384 34.32 1.92 13.98
C ASN A 384 34.72 3.07 13.03
N ASN A 385 34.06 4.22 13.09
CA ASN A 385 34.22 5.38 12.20
C ASN A 385 33.88 5.12 10.70
N THR A 386 33.20 4.05 10.38
CA THR A 386 32.64 3.88 9.03
C THR A 386 31.51 4.90 8.82
N ARG A 387 31.63 5.73 7.78
CA ARG A 387 30.60 6.71 7.43
C ARG A 387 29.40 6.00 6.79
N LEU A 388 28.22 6.10 7.42
CA LEU A 388 26.97 5.47 6.99
C LEU A 388 26.13 6.41 6.13
N ALA A 389 26.14 7.72 6.45
CA ALA A 389 25.40 8.71 5.68
C ALA A 389 26.12 10.06 5.62
N TYR A 390 25.82 10.80 4.55
CA TYR A 390 26.16 12.20 4.34
C TYR A 390 24.91 12.94 3.88
N ARG A 391 24.63 14.10 4.50
CA ARG A 391 23.56 15.00 4.09
C ARG A 391 24.06 16.43 4.17
N GLU A 392 23.64 17.23 3.20
CA GLU A 392 23.87 18.68 3.20
C GLU A 392 22.51 19.38 3.28
N PHE A 393 22.39 20.34 4.17
CA PHE A 393 21.17 21.12 4.36
C PHE A 393 21.46 22.60 4.09
N THR A 394 20.63 23.21 3.27
CA THR A 394 20.65 24.65 3.01
C THR A 394 19.97 25.42 4.14
N ARG A 395 20.24 26.75 4.23
CA ARG A 395 19.57 27.65 5.19
C ARG A 395 18.04 27.51 5.17
N ALA A 396 17.44 27.32 4.01
CA ALA A 396 15.98 27.15 3.89
C ALA A 396 15.51 25.85 4.56
N GLN A 397 16.21 24.74 4.36
CA GLN A 397 15.89 23.44 4.96
C GLN A 397 16.15 23.41 6.48
N LEU A 398 17.07 24.22 6.98
CA LEU A 398 17.32 24.36 8.42
C LEU A 398 16.17 24.96 9.20
N ARG A 399 15.27 25.69 8.54
CA ARG A 399 14.03 26.22 9.14
C ARG A 399 12.96 25.17 9.38
N ALA A 400 13.10 23.98 8.81
CA ALA A 400 12.19 22.88 9.07
C ALA A 400 12.31 22.44 10.54
N LYS A 401 11.19 22.16 11.18
CA LYS A 401 11.16 21.74 12.59
C LYS A 401 11.96 20.47 12.83
N HIS A 402 11.87 19.53 11.88
CA HIS A 402 12.60 18.26 11.91
C HIS A 402 13.01 17.86 10.49
N VAL A 403 14.11 17.13 10.40
CA VAL A 403 14.55 16.44 9.19
C VAL A 403 14.71 14.97 9.51
N GLU A 404 14.31 14.10 8.59
CA GLU A 404 14.50 12.64 8.76
C GLU A 404 15.87 12.25 8.22
N VAL A 405 16.67 11.59 9.05
CA VAL A 405 17.94 10.96 8.63
C VAL A 405 17.75 9.46 8.67
N SER A 406 17.77 8.84 7.50
CA SER A 406 17.53 7.41 7.34
C SER A 406 18.50 6.78 6.35
N GLY A 407 18.65 5.46 6.44
CA GLY A 407 19.52 4.69 5.55
C GLY A 407 19.60 3.23 5.98
N TRP A 408 20.64 2.55 5.48
CA TRP A 408 20.86 1.13 5.70
C TRP A 408 22.28 0.87 6.22
N SER A 409 22.39 -0.06 7.17
CA SER A 409 23.66 -0.49 7.73
C SER A 409 23.78 -2.01 7.72
N THR A 410 25.03 -2.52 7.76
CA THR A 410 25.24 -3.94 8.00
C THR A 410 25.01 -4.27 9.49
N PRO A 411 24.70 -5.54 9.85
CA PRO A 411 24.50 -5.93 11.24
C PRO A 411 25.67 -5.56 12.17
N ASN A 412 26.90 -5.55 11.66
CA ASN A 412 28.12 -5.27 12.41
C ASN A 412 28.51 -3.78 12.41
N CYS A 413 27.74 -2.90 11.78
CA CYS A 413 28.03 -1.48 11.67
C CYS A 413 26.77 -0.64 11.91
N PRO A 414 26.13 -0.73 13.09
CA PRO A 414 24.97 0.09 13.41
C PRO A 414 25.37 1.58 13.53
N PRO A 415 24.43 2.51 13.36
CA PRO A 415 24.67 3.93 13.63
C PRO A 415 25.08 4.15 15.08
N ALA A 416 26.11 4.97 15.29
CA ALA A 416 26.65 5.22 16.61
C ALA A 416 26.69 6.71 16.99
N PHE A 417 27.10 7.59 16.07
CA PHE A 417 27.17 9.02 16.33
C PHE A 417 27.06 9.87 15.08
N LEU A 418 26.61 11.11 15.28
CA LEU A 418 26.53 12.16 14.27
C LEU A 418 27.72 13.11 14.41
N ARG A 419 28.21 13.63 13.28
CA ARG A 419 29.05 14.85 13.23
C ARG A 419 28.34 15.89 12.38
N LEU A 420 28.27 17.12 12.93
CA LEU A 420 27.64 18.27 12.28
C LEU A 420 28.72 19.34 12.09
N ALA A 421 28.84 19.85 10.87
CA ALA A 421 29.74 20.98 10.55
C ALA A 421 28.90 22.10 9.90
N SER A 422 28.99 23.31 10.46
CA SER A 422 28.32 24.48 9.90
C SER A 422 29.23 25.29 8.98
N TRP A 423 28.67 25.85 7.91
CA TRP A 423 29.35 26.78 7.01
C TRP A 423 28.66 28.12 7.02
N TRP A 424 29.45 29.20 7.10
CA TRP A 424 29.00 30.60 7.21
C TRP A 424 29.70 31.46 6.17
N GLU A 425 28.98 32.18 5.33
CA GLU A 425 29.56 33.19 4.44
C GLU A 425 29.64 34.55 5.16
N PRO A 426 30.80 35.27 5.08
CA PRO A 426 32.09 34.88 4.48
C PRO A 426 33.04 34.16 5.47
N SER A 427 32.58 33.83 6.68
CA SER A 427 33.48 33.38 7.77
C SER A 427 34.02 31.97 7.61
N GLY A 428 33.46 31.15 6.72
CA GLY A 428 33.93 29.77 6.49
C GLY A 428 33.32 28.74 7.46
N TRP A 429 34.07 27.66 7.73
CA TRP A 429 33.66 26.58 8.61
C TRP A 429 33.57 27.01 10.08
N GLY A 430 32.43 26.67 10.71
CA GLY A 430 32.25 26.77 12.15
C GLY A 430 32.77 25.52 12.89
N CYS A 431 32.45 25.43 14.16
CA CYS A 431 32.86 24.26 14.98
C CYS A 431 32.14 22.97 14.49
N VAL A 432 32.81 21.85 14.69
CA VAL A 432 32.25 20.52 14.47
C VAL A 432 31.63 20.02 15.77
N ILE A 433 30.38 19.68 15.75
CA ILE A 433 29.64 19.11 16.89
C ILE A 433 29.52 17.60 16.66
N GLN A 434 29.82 16.80 17.67
CA GLN A 434 29.57 15.38 17.69
C GLN A 434 28.48 15.05 18.71
N GLN A 435 27.54 14.17 18.30
CA GLN A 435 26.44 13.73 19.16
C GLN A 435 26.20 12.24 18.97
N PRO A 436 25.90 11.48 20.04
CA PRO A 436 25.46 10.09 19.94
C PRO A 436 24.23 9.95 19.06
N TRP A 437 24.09 8.81 18.36
CA TRP A 437 22.89 8.46 17.63
C TRP A 437 21.73 8.08 18.57
N GLY A 438 22.04 7.58 19.78
CA GLY A 438 21.06 7.27 20.83
C GLY A 438 20.44 8.52 21.48
N ASP A 439 19.50 8.30 22.41
CA ASP A 439 18.71 9.38 23.01
C ASP A 439 19.31 9.98 24.30
N ASP A 440 20.39 9.42 24.87
CA ASP A 440 20.72 9.59 26.28
C ASP A 440 21.86 10.56 26.61
N GLU A 441 22.53 11.21 25.65
CA GLU A 441 23.62 12.15 25.96
C GLU A 441 23.54 13.42 25.10
N GLY A 442 23.78 14.57 25.73
CA GLY A 442 23.78 15.87 25.06
C GLY A 442 24.96 16.05 24.08
N PRO A 443 24.99 17.14 23.29
CA PRO A 443 26.00 17.38 22.27
C PRO A 443 27.37 17.61 22.86
N TYR A 444 28.40 16.96 22.30
CA TYR A 444 29.81 17.25 22.58
C TYR A 444 30.40 18.14 21.46
N CYS A 445 31.06 19.22 21.82
CA CYS A 445 31.81 20.03 20.87
C CYS A 445 33.19 19.40 20.64
N LEU A 446 33.51 19.10 19.38
CA LEU A 446 34.86 18.75 18.95
C LEU A 446 35.54 20.03 18.47
N LEU A 447 36.59 20.45 19.15
CA LEU A 447 37.42 21.62 18.76
C LEU A 447 38.10 21.40 17.41
#